data_b22d0c1b03c70adcfed531bbebde01e7
#
_entry.id   b22d0c1b03c70adcfed531bbebde01e7
#
_cell.length_a   1.000
_cell.length_b   1.000
_cell.length_c   1.000
_cell.angle_alpha   90.00
_cell.angle_beta   90.00
_cell.angle_gamma   90.00
#
_symmetry.space_group_name_H-M   'P 1'
#
loop_
_entity.id
_entity.type
_entity.pdbx_description
1 polymer ?
#
loop_
_entity_poly.entity_id
_entity_poly.type
_entity_poly.pdbx_seq_one_letter_code
_entity_poly.pdbx_strand_id
1 'polypeptide(L)'
;PDYDRQNGVEKAAVQLMDFEKTSTLQPGASQTITMKVDLANLASYDANGAKTYIVDPGDYYFAIGSDAHDALNNVLAAQGKTVADGMTADGNAAKTCKWTWTGDVDKTTFAVSKNGTAITNQLTEGDYAMDYNAFEPGTVTYLSRADWNGTFPKTYSGLPANATVSRLLNNDLYTLKTDDDVSDLVFGDTTSTLTINDMKNAPYDDPRWEELVNKVTVAEFLDFSANAFHN
;
A
#
# COMPACT_ATOMS: atom_id res chain seq x y z
N PRO A 1 -10.70 -11.42 -15.12
CA PRO A 1 -12.15 -11.18 -15.20
C PRO A 1 -12.48 -9.81 -15.76
N ASP A 2 -13.69 -9.64 -16.34
CA ASP A 2 -14.05 -8.38 -16.99
C ASP A 2 -14.34 -7.27 -15.99
N TYR A 3 -14.86 -7.59 -14.83
CA TYR A 3 -15.07 -6.63 -13.75
C TYR A 3 -13.77 -5.98 -13.31
N ASP A 4 -12.70 -6.74 -13.14
CA ASP A 4 -11.39 -6.25 -12.78
C ASP A 4 -10.88 -5.20 -13.77
N ARG A 5 -10.98 -5.49 -15.07
CA ARG A 5 -10.52 -4.58 -16.13
C ARG A 5 -11.33 -3.29 -16.18
N GLN A 6 -12.64 -3.37 -15.95
CA GLN A 6 -13.54 -2.20 -15.97
C GLN A 6 -13.39 -1.32 -14.73
N ASN A 7 -13.03 -1.88 -13.58
CA ASN A 7 -12.98 -1.18 -12.30
C ASN A 7 -11.56 -0.97 -11.77
N GLY A 8 -10.54 -1.38 -12.52
CA GLY A 8 -9.14 -1.22 -12.13
C GLY A 8 -8.73 -2.05 -10.93
N VAL A 9 -9.38 -3.20 -10.70
CA VAL A 9 -9.00 -4.14 -9.64
C VAL A 9 -7.74 -4.88 -10.07
N GLU A 10 -6.65 -4.70 -9.36
CA GLU A 10 -5.38 -5.33 -9.69
C GLU A 10 -5.21 -6.66 -8.96
N LYS A 11 -4.87 -7.69 -9.74
CA LYS A 11 -4.58 -9.04 -9.24
C LYS A 11 -3.12 -9.40 -9.48
N ALA A 12 -2.58 -10.29 -8.66
CA ALA A 12 -1.29 -10.89 -8.94
C ALA A 12 -1.32 -11.63 -10.30
N ALA A 13 -0.24 -11.56 -11.06
CA ALA A 13 -0.11 -12.30 -12.32
C ALA A 13 -0.15 -13.81 -12.07
N VAL A 14 0.44 -14.27 -10.97
CA VAL A 14 0.40 -15.64 -10.46
C VAL A 14 0.48 -15.58 -8.94
N GLN A 15 -0.20 -16.49 -8.26
CA GLN A 15 -0.21 -16.60 -6.81
C GLN A 15 -0.04 -18.06 -6.40
N LEU A 16 0.84 -18.32 -5.43
CA LEU A 16 0.98 -19.66 -4.84
C LEU A 16 -0.25 -19.96 -3.99
N MET A 17 -0.97 -21.03 -4.33
CA MET A 17 -2.17 -21.44 -3.61
C MET A 17 -1.90 -22.53 -2.60
N ASP A 18 -1.04 -23.50 -2.96
CA ASP A 18 -0.68 -24.62 -2.11
C ASP A 18 0.62 -25.24 -2.61
N PHE A 19 1.28 -26.03 -1.78
CA PHE A 19 2.44 -26.85 -2.17
C PHE A 19 2.48 -28.12 -1.34
N GLU A 20 2.96 -29.20 -1.96
CA GLU A 20 3.10 -30.49 -1.30
C GLU A 20 4.33 -31.22 -1.84
N LYS A 21 4.92 -32.07 -1.01
CA LYS A 21 6.01 -32.94 -1.39
C LYS A 21 5.56 -34.40 -1.40
N THR A 22 5.93 -35.12 -2.44
CA THR A 22 5.75 -36.58 -2.42
C THR A 22 6.60 -37.22 -1.34
N SER A 23 6.20 -38.38 -0.84
CA SER A 23 7.10 -39.30 -0.14
C SER A 23 8.21 -39.79 -1.11
N THR A 24 9.23 -40.42 -0.60
CA THR A 24 10.23 -41.09 -1.44
C THR A 24 9.54 -42.11 -2.31
N LEU A 25 9.55 -41.91 -3.62
CA LEU A 25 8.93 -42.82 -4.59
C LEU A 25 10.00 -43.77 -5.13
N GLN A 26 9.66 -45.07 -5.14
CA GLN A 26 10.48 -46.07 -5.83
C GLN A 26 10.29 -45.95 -7.35
N PRO A 27 11.24 -46.42 -8.17
CA PRO A 27 11.08 -46.44 -9.62
C PRO A 27 9.76 -47.08 -10.06
N GLY A 28 8.94 -46.37 -10.85
CA GLY A 28 7.62 -46.82 -11.30
C GLY A 28 6.47 -46.57 -10.32
N ALA A 29 6.74 -46.13 -9.08
CA ALA A 29 5.69 -45.79 -8.14
C ALA A 29 5.08 -44.41 -8.43
N SER A 30 3.81 -44.23 -8.04
CA SER A 30 3.10 -42.97 -8.14
C SER A 30 2.42 -42.60 -6.82
N GLN A 31 2.19 -41.32 -6.60
CA GLN A 31 1.43 -40.81 -5.47
C GLN A 31 0.45 -39.75 -5.94
N THR A 32 -0.79 -39.83 -5.49
CA THR A 32 -1.78 -38.80 -5.71
C THR A 32 -1.66 -37.75 -4.60
N ILE A 33 -1.57 -36.48 -5.00
CA ILE A 33 -1.59 -35.33 -4.10
C ILE A 33 -2.90 -34.60 -4.30
N THR A 34 -3.58 -34.26 -3.19
CA THR A 34 -4.80 -33.47 -3.20
C THR A 34 -4.52 -32.12 -2.59
N MET A 35 -4.63 -31.07 -3.40
CA MET A 35 -4.50 -29.69 -2.96
C MET A 35 -5.88 -29.06 -2.82
N LYS A 36 -6.07 -28.21 -1.82
CA LYS A 36 -7.32 -27.47 -1.59
C LYS A 36 -7.04 -25.97 -1.70
N VAL A 37 -7.77 -25.33 -2.60
CA VAL A 37 -7.72 -23.87 -2.77
C VAL A 37 -8.90 -23.26 -2.01
N ASP A 38 -8.62 -22.42 -1.03
CA ASP A 38 -9.64 -21.64 -0.35
C ASP A 38 -10.10 -20.51 -1.28
N LEU A 39 -11.41 -20.33 -1.40
CA LEU A 39 -12.01 -19.26 -2.21
C LEU A 39 -11.54 -17.86 -1.75
N ALA A 40 -11.24 -17.71 -0.48
CA ALA A 40 -10.66 -16.46 0.05
C ALA A 40 -9.35 -16.06 -0.64
N ASN A 41 -8.56 -17.03 -1.12
CA ASN A 41 -7.32 -16.77 -1.85
C ASN A 41 -7.55 -16.21 -3.26
N LEU A 42 -8.77 -16.33 -3.78
CA LEU A 42 -9.16 -15.75 -5.07
C LEU A 42 -9.72 -14.33 -4.93
N ALA A 43 -10.01 -13.91 -3.70
CA ALA A 43 -10.54 -12.58 -3.44
C ALA A 43 -9.48 -11.50 -3.68
N SER A 44 -9.90 -10.37 -4.21
CA SER A 44 -9.06 -9.18 -4.45
C SER A 44 -9.73 -7.96 -3.86
N TYR A 45 -8.93 -7.01 -3.39
CA TYR A 45 -9.46 -5.77 -2.84
C TYR A 45 -9.86 -4.81 -3.98
N ASP A 46 -11.12 -4.45 -4.02
CA ASP A 46 -11.66 -3.48 -4.99
C ASP A 46 -11.63 -2.07 -4.39
N ALA A 47 -10.53 -1.37 -4.59
CA ALA A 47 -10.31 -0.04 -4.03
C ALA A 47 -11.24 1.03 -4.62
N ASN A 48 -11.65 0.88 -5.88
CA ASN A 48 -12.38 1.90 -6.62
C ASN A 48 -13.90 1.71 -6.57
N GLY A 49 -14.37 0.47 -6.50
CA GLY A 49 -15.79 0.12 -6.54
C GLY A 49 -16.34 -0.24 -5.15
N ALA A 50 -16.25 -1.51 -4.78
CA ALA A 50 -16.86 -2.04 -3.55
C ALA A 50 -16.14 -1.62 -2.26
N LYS A 51 -14.89 -1.17 -2.34
CA LYS A 51 -14.01 -0.78 -1.21
C LYS A 51 -13.86 -1.89 -0.16
N THR A 52 -13.85 -3.13 -0.64
CA THR A 52 -13.69 -4.35 0.16
C THR A 52 -13.13 -5.47 -0.71
N TYR A 53 -12.95 -6.66 -0.11
CA TYR A 53 -12.57 -7.84 -0.88
C TYR A 53 -13.78 -8.39 -1.66
N ILE A 54 -13.54 -8.68 -2.92
CA ILE A 54 -14.53 -9.26 -3.84
C ILE A 54 -14.01 -10.53 -4.49
N VAL A 55 -14.92 -11.39 -4.93
CA VAL A 55 -14.63 -12.44 -5.91
C VAL A 55 -15.52 -12.20 -7.12
N ASP A 56 -14.93 -12.07 -8.27
CA ASP A 56 -15.61 -11.67 -9.50
C ASP A 56 -15.76 -12.82 -10.49
N PRO A 57 -16.79 -12.79 -11.36
CA PRO A 57 -16.98 -13.83 -12.36
C PRO A 57 -15.86 -13.82 -13.40
N GLY A 58 -15.58 -14.98 -13.95
CA GLY A 58 -14.58 -15.14 -14.99
C GLY A 58 -13.83 -16.46 -14.92
N ASP A 59 -12.80 -16.56 -15.72
CA ASP A 59 -11.94 -17.73 -15.79
C ASP A 59 -10.80 -17.64 -14.78
N TYR A 60 -10.67 -18.67 -13.97
CA TYR A 60 -9.58 -18.90 -13.03
C TYR A 60 -8.77 -20.10 -13.50
N TYR A 61 -7.47 -19.95 -13.54
CA TYR A 61 -6.54 -20.97 -13.98
C TYR A 61 -5.70 -21.47 -12.82
N PHE A 62 -5.70 -22.77 -12.60
CA PHE A 62 -4.88 -23.44 -11.59
C PHE A 62 -3.85 -24.30 -12.29
N ALA A 63 -2.59 -23.97 -12.14
CA ALA A 63 -1.51 -24.69 -12.78
C ALA A 63 -0.56 -25.32 -11.75
N ILE A 64 -0.01 -26.47 -12.09
CA ILE A 64 1.07 -27.11 -11.36
C ILE A 64 2.37 -26.75 -12.08
N GLY A 65 3.36 -26.28 -11.32
CA GLY A 65 4.68 -25.94 -11.81
C GLY A 65 5.74 -26.24 -10.77
N SER A 66 6.99 -26.35 -11.22
CA SER A 66 8.15 -26.47 -10.36
C SER A 66 8.50 -25.14 -9.65
N ASP A 67 8.09 -24.05 -10.25
CA ASP A 67 8.25 -22.68 -9.79
C ASP A 67 7.17 -21.75 -10.41
N ALA A 68 7.21 -20.48 -10.06
CA ALA A 68 6.24 -19.50 -10.53
C ALA A 68 6.28 -19.27 -12.05
N HIS A 69 7.45 -19.35 -12.67
CA HIS A 69 7.57 -19.17 -14.11
C HIS A 69 7.06 -20.37 -14.89
N ASP A 70 7.36 -21.59 -14.45
CA ASP A 70 6.82 -22.82 -15.04
C ASP A 70 5.28 -22.83 -14.92
N ALA A 71 4.74 -22.51 -13.74
CA ALA A 71 3.29 -22.43 -13.54
C ALA A 71 2.64 -21.37 -14.45
N LEU A 72 3.23 -20.18 -14.58
CA LEU A 72 2.72 -19.13 -15.46
C LEU A 72 2.78 -19.55 -16.93
N ASN A 73 3.88 -20.14 -17.38
CA ASN A 73 3.99 -20.65 -18.75
C ASN A 73 2.93 -21.72 -19.03
N ASN A 74 2.60 -22.60 -18.06
CA ASN A 74 1.55 -23.61 -18.20
C ASN A 74 0.16 -22.95 -18.34
N VAL A 75 -0.11 -21.89 -17.57
CA VAL A 75 -1.36 -21.11 -17.72
C VAL A 75 -1.44 -20.46 -19.10
N LEU A 76 -0.37 -19.81 -19.54
CA LEU A 76 -0.33 -19.12 -20.84
C LEU A 76 -0.48 -20.11 -21.99
N ALA A 77 0.14 -21.30 -21.91
CA ALA A 77 -0.06 -22.37 -22.88
C ALA A 77 -1.52 -22.86 -22.95
N ALA A 78 -2.19 -22.96 -21.77
CA ALA A 78 -3.63 -23.29 -21.72
C ALA A 78 -4.50 -22.20 -22.34
N GLN A 79 -4.02 -20.97 -22.44
CA GLN A 79 -4.66 -19.85 -23.13
C GLN A 79 -4.25 -19.74 -24.61
N GLY A 80 -3.49 -20.71 -25.14
CA GLY A 80 -3.05 -20.76 -26.51
C GLY A 80 -1.88 -19.83 -26.83
N LYS A 81 -1.15 -19.37 -25.81
CA LYS A 81 0.07 -18.56 -25.98
C LYS A 81 1.31 -19.42 -26.20
N THR A 82 2.32 -18.84 -26.81
CA THR A 82 3.57 -19.48 -27.16
C THR A 82 4.76 -18.58 -26.84
N VAL A 83 5.96 -19.06 -27.01
CA VAL A 83 7.20 -18.26 -26.88
C VAL A 83 7.18 -17.03 -27.79
N ALA A 84 6.52 -17.10 -28.96
CA ALA A 84 6.35 -15.95 -29.84
C ALA A 84 5.51 -14.81 -29.23
N ASP A 85 4.66 -15.13 -28.24
CA ASP A 85 3.87 -14.14 -27.48
C ASP A 85 4.62 -13.57 -26.27
N GLY A 86 5.90 -13.90 -26.10
CA GLY A 86 6.74 -13.39 -25.02
C GLY A 86 6.84 -14.30 -23.79
N MET A 87 6.45 -15.56 -23.90
CA MET A 87 6.68 -16.55 -22.83
C MET A 87 8.17 -16.83 -22.68
N THR A 88 8.60 -17.11 -21.44
CA THR A 88 10.01 -17.41 -21.14
C THR A 88 10.44 -18.80 -21.60
N ALA A 89 9.50 -19.72 -21.70
CA ALA A 89 9.68 -21.07 -22.24
C ALA A 89 8.31 -21.62 -22.68
N ASP A 90 8.33 -22.74 -23.41
CA ASP A 90 7.11 -23.47 -23.73
C ASP A 90 6.45 -24.00 -22.45
N GLY A 91 5.15 -23.78 -22.34
CA GLY A 91 4.34 -24.30 -21.25
C GLY A 91 3.64 -25.60 -21.60
N ASN A 92 3.10 -26.25 -20.61
CA ASN A 92 2.28 -27.47 -20.77
C ASN A 92 0.84 -27.23 -20.32
N ALA A 93 -0.05 -27.04 -21.26
CA ALA A 93 -1.47 -26.82 -21.01
C ALA A 93 -2.13 -27.95 -20.18
N ALA A 94 -1.62 -29.21 -20.30
CA ALA A 94 -2.15 -30.33 -19.53
C ALA A 94 -1.86 -30.24 -18.02
N LYS A 95 -0.96 -29.38 -17.59
CA LYS A 95 -0.71 -29.07 -16.18
C LYS A 95 -1.61 -27.96 -15.62
N THR A 96 -2.59 -27.52 -16.39
CA THR A 96 -3.49 -26.43 -16.01
C THR A 96 -4.93 -26.89 -16.01
N CYS A 97 -5.66 -26.56 -14.96
CA CYS A 97 -7.10 -26.70 -14.85
C CYS A 97 -7.75 -25.31 -14.90
N LYS A 98 -8.74 -25.14 -15.77
CA LYS A 98 -9.57 -23.93 -15.82
C LYS A 98 -10.86 -24.16 -15.06
N TRP A 99 -11.18 -23.23 -14.17
CA TRP A 99 -12.48 -23.14 -13.51
C TRP A 99 -13.13 -21.82 -13.88
N THR A 100 -14.37 -21.84 -14.33
CA THR A 100 -15.12 -20.65 -14.71
C THR A 100 -16.22 -20.40 -13.68
N TRP A 101 -16.20 -19.24 -13.06
CA TRP A 101 -17.30 -18.79 -12.24
C TRP A 101 -18.20 -17.85 -13.05
N THR A 102 -19.49 -18.19 -13.12
CA THR A 102 -20.50 -17.45 -13.90
C THR A 102 -21.51 -16.70 -13.05
N GLY A 103 -21.32 -16.67 -11.72
CA GLY A 103 -22.16 -15.91 -10.80
C GLY A 103 -21.94 -14.40 -10.91
N ASP A 104 -22.69 -13.65 -10.09
CA ASP A 104 -22.47 -12.22 -9.93
C ASP A 104 -21.18 -11.96 -9.14
N VAL A 105 -20.70 -10.71 -9.19
CA VAL A 105 -19.58 -10.26 -8.34
C VAL A 105 -19.98 -10.40 -6.88
N ASP A 106 -19.27 -11.24 -6.13
CA ASP A 106 -19.48 -11.39 -4.69
C ASP A 106 -18.76 -10.26 -3.95
N LYS A 107 -19.53 -9.34 -3.43
CA LYS A 107 -19.08 -8.16 -2.66
C LYS A 107 -19.37 -8.30 -1.16
N THR A 108 -19.79 -9.48 -0.72
CA THR A 108 -20.31 -9.68 0.64
C THR A 108 -19.58 -10.74 1.43
N THR A 109 -19.25 -11.88 0.83
CA THR A 109 -18.65 -13.02 1.54
C THR A 109 -17.34 -12.65 2.23
N PHE A 110 -16.51 -11.82 1.58
CA PHE A 110 -15.21 -11.40 2.09
C PHE A 110 -15.18 -9.92 2.51
N ALA A 111 -16.35 -9.29 2.66
CA ALA A 111 -16.48 -7.91 3.11
C ALA A 111 -16.29 -7.73 4.62
N VAL A 112 -16.31 -8.82 5.37
CA VAL A 112 -16.12 -8.84 6.82
C VAL A 112 -15.04 -9.83 7.21
N SER A 113 -14.33 -9.54 8.28
CA SER A 113 -13.36 -10.44 8.88
C SER A 113 -14.04 -11.61 9.59
N LYS A 114 -13.27 -12.61 10.03
CA LYS A 114 -13.80 -13.79 10.75
C LYS A 114 -14.57 -13.44 12.04
N ASN A 115 -14.31 -12.29 12.64
CA ASN A 115 -15.00 -11.79 13.83
C ASN A 115 -16.15 -10.80 13.51
N GLY A 116 -16.52 -10.68 12.23
CA GLY A 116 -17.64 -9.83 11.81
C GLY A 116 -17.32 -8.34 11.62
N THR A 117 -16.06 -7.94 11.77
CA THR A 117 -15.66 -6.54 11.54
C THR A 117 -15.60 -6.26 10.05
N ALA A 118 -16.22 -5.16 9.61
CA ALA A 118 -16.16 -4.71 8.23
C ALA A 118 -14.71 -4.45 7.79
N ILE A 119 -14.35 -4.93 6.61
CA ILE A 119 -13.03 -4.70 6.02
C ILE A 119 -13.10 -3.42 5.21
N THR A 120 -12.28 -2.42 5.62
CA THR A 120 -12.19 -1.12 4.98
C THR A 120 -10.72 -0.74 4.77
N ASN A 121 -10.46 0.24 3.90
CA ASN A 121 -9.12 0.77 3.77
C ASN A 121 -8.74 1.55 5.05
N GLN A 122 -7.77 1.03 5.80
CA GLN A 122 -7.27 1.64 7.03
C GLN A 122 -6.24 2.75 6.76
N LEU A 123 -5.81 2.90 5.50
CA LEU A 123 -4.75 3.83 5.09
C LEU A 123 -5.30 4.99 4.22
N THR A 124 -6.61 5.25 4.28
CA THR A 124 -7.26 6.26 3.43
C THR A 124 -6.64 7.65 3.57
N GLU A 125 -6.29 8.05 4.79
CA GLU A 125 -5.65 9.35 5.01
C GLU A 125 -4.22 9.39 4.48
N GLY A 126 -3.49 8.27 4.57
CA GLY A 126 -2.16 8.14 3.98
C GLY A 126 -2.20 8.18 2.45
N ASP A 127 -3.17 7.51 1.85
CA ASP A 127 -3.38 7.52 0.39
C ASP A 127 -3.62 8.94 -0.11
N TYR A 128 -4.47 9.70 0.57
CA TYR A 128 -4.77 11.08 0.20
C TYR A 128 -3.54 11.99 0.30
N ALA A 129 -2.79 11.90 1.38
CA ALA A 129 -1.60 12.73 1.61
C ALA A 129 -0.47 12.43 0.61
N MET A 130 -0.41 11.20 0.07
CA MET A 130 0.61 10.77 -0.88
C MET A 130 0.18 10.84 -2.35
N ASP A 131 -1.09 11.14 -2.64
CA ASP A 131 -1.58 11.25 -4.01
C ASP A 131 -1.34 12.64 -4.59
N TYR A 132 -0.24 12.81 -5.29
CA TYR A 132 0.06 14.07 -5.99
C TYR A 132 -0.95 14.42 -7.08
N ASN A 133 -1.61 13.43 -7.68
CA ASN A 133 -2.63 13.68 -8.70
C ASN A 133 -3.93 14.26 -8.10
N ALA A 134 -4.12 14.19 -6.80
CA ALA A 134 -5.21 14.91 -6.12
C ALA A 134 -5.05 16.43 -6.20
N PHE A 135 -3.81 16.93 -6.31
CA PHE A 135 -3.52 18.36 -6.45
C PHE A 135 -3.49 18.82 -7.90
N GLU A 136 -2.93 17.99 -8.78
CA GLU A 136 -2.84 18.27 -10.21
C GLU A 136 -2.94 16.95 -10.99
N PRO A 137 -4.10 16.66 -11.59
CA PRO A 137 -4.33 15.41 -12.32
C PRO A 137 -3.31 15.20 -13.44
N GLY A 138 -2.79 13.98 -13.53
CA GLY A 138 -1.82 13.58 -14.56
C GLY A 138 -0.37 13.98 -14.30
N THR A 139 -0.07 14.56 -13.14
CA THR A 139 1.32 14.92 -12.76
C THR A 139 2.21 13.70 -12.56
N VAL A 140 1.67 12.65 -11.94
CA VAL A 140 2.40 11.42 -11.64
C VAL A 140 1.69 10.23 -12.28
N THR A 141 2.46 9.39 -12.98
CA THR A 141 1.97 8.07 -13.43
C THR A 141 2.36 7.05 -12.38
N TYR A 142 1.36 6.54 -11.66
CA TYR A 142 1.57 5.48 -10.67
C TYR A 142 1.80 4.14 -11.34
N LEU A 143 2.59 3.29 -10.70
CA LEU A 143 2.86 1.94 -11.14
C LEU A 143 1.56 1.13 -11.16
N SER A 144 1.19 0.57 -12.30
CA SER A 144 0.03 -0.28 -12.46
C SER A 144 0.37 -1.52 -13.26
N ARG A 145 -0.23 -2.65 -12.89
CA ARG A 145 -0.17 -3.89 -13.67
C ARG A 145 -1.13 -3.91 -14.85
N ALA A 146 -2.17 -3.09 -14.80
CA ALA A 146 -3.15 -3.00 -15.87
C ALA A 146 -2.54 -2.47 -17.17
N ASP A 147 -1.52 -1.64 -17.06
CA ASP A 147 -0.81 -1.06 -18.21
C ASP A 147 0.70 -0.93 -17.95
N TRP A 148 1.43 -2.02 -18.08
CA TRP A 148 2.88 -2.03 -17.97
C TRP A 148 3.57 -1.10 -19.00
N ASN A 149 3.02 -0.98 -20.20
CA ASN A 149 3.59 -0.13 -21.24
C ASN A 149 3.43 1.35 -20.93
N GLY A 150 2.33 1.74 -20.30
CA GLY A 150 2.09 3.09 -19.82
C GLY A 150 2.88 3.42 -18.56
N THR A 151 3.08 2.42 -17.70
CA THR A 151 3.74 2.58 -16.40
C THR A 151 5.26 2.68 -16.51
N PHE A 152 5.87 1.95 -17.44
CA PHE A 152 7.31 1.93 -17.64
C PHE A 152 7.68 2.57 -18.99
N PRO A 153 7.94 3.87 -19.03
CA PRO A 153 8.44 4.49 -20.25
C PRO A 153 9.79 3.87 -20.62
N LYS A 154 9.98 3.59 -21.91
CA LYS A 154 11.20 2.99 -22.43
C LYS A 154 12.44 3.87 -22.27
N THR A 155 12.22 5.18 -22.14
CA THR A 155 13.27 6.17 -21.90
C THR A 155 12.80 7.14 -20.83
N TYR A 156 13.63 7.35 -19.82
CA TYR A 156 13.41 8.40 -18.83
C TYR A 156 13.90 9.73 -19.42
N SER A 157 12.98 10.64 -19.66
CA SER A 157 13.31 11.96 -20.22
C SER A 157 13.58 13.02 -19.15
N GLY A 158 13.40 12.68 -17.87
CA GLY A 158 13.43 13.65 -16.77
C GLY A 158 12.29 14.66 -16.94
N LEU A 159 11.12 14.40 -16.37
CA LEU A 159 10.06 15.38 -16.33
C LEU A 159 10.47 16.51 -15.39
N PRO A 160 10.55 17.79 -15.87
CA PRO A 160 10.69 18.91 -14.96
C PRO A 160 9.47 18.96 -14.06
N ALA A 161 9.71 19.18 -12.76
CA ALA A 161 8.60 19.42 -11.85
C ALA A 161 7.80 20.63 -12.33
N ASN A 162 6.48 20.49 -12.41
CA ASN A 162 5.63 21.66 -12.71
C ASN A 162 5.62 22.64 -11.52
N ALA A 163 5.01 23.81 -11.69
CA ALA A 163 5.01 24.84 -10.67
C ALA A 163 4.37 24.36 -9.35
N THR A 164 3.32 23.55 -9.42
CA THR A 164 2.63 23.03 -8.23
C THR A 164 3.51 22.03 -7.48
N VAL A 165 4.11 21.08 -8.18
CA VAL A 165 5.04 20.10 -7.57
C VAL A 165 6.27 20.81 -7.03
N SER A 166 6.84 21.77 -7.75
CA SER A 166 7.98 22.56 -7.26
C SER A 166 7.63 23.32 -5.98
N ARG A 167 6.44 23.90 -5.89
CA ARG A 167 5.97 24.59 -4.68
C ARG A 167 5.81 23.62 -3.51
N LEU A 168 5.27 22.40 -3.74
CA LEU A 168 5.15 21.36 -2.71
C LEU A 168 6.52 20.90 -2.22
N LEU A 169 7.46 20.64 -3.15
CA LEU A 169 8.81 20.20 -2.82
C LEU A 169 9.63 21.27 -2.10
N ASN A 170 9.41 22.54 -2.42
CA ASN A 170 10.08 23.68 -1.78
C ASN A 170 9.41 24.09 -0.46
N ASN A 171 8.36 23.41 -0.05
CA ASN A 171 7.57 23.74 1.13
C ASN A 171 6.94 25.15 1.10
N ASP A 172 6.71 25.70 -0.10
CA ASP A 172 6.12 27.04 -0.29
C ASP A 172 4.63 27.09 0.09
N LEU A 173 4.07 25.96 0.55
CA LEU A 173 2.72 25.91 1.11
C LEU A 173 2.64 26.45 2.53
N TYR A 174 3.77 26.53 3.21
CA TYR A 174 3.83 27.08 4.54
C TYR A 174 4.02 28.60 4.44
N THR A 175 2.92 29.31 4.56
CA THR A 175 2.96 30.75 4.77
C THR A 175 3.10 30.97 6.28
N LEU A 176 4.24 31.51 6.69
CA LEU A 176 4.37 32.02 8.05
C LEU A 176 3.21 33.00 8.27
N LYS A 177 2.35 32.71 9.24
CA LYS A 177 1.40 33.70 9.70
C LYS A 177 2.20 34.80 10.41
N THR A 178 2.16 35.99 9.84
CA THR A 178 2.82 37.16 10.40
C THR A 178 1.89 37.98 11.29
N ASP A 179 0.63 37.58 11.34
CA ASP A 179 -0.45 38.38 11.96
C ASP A 179 -0.92 37.82 13.31
N ASP A 180 -0.32 36.72 13.78
CA ASP A 180 -0.63 36.22 15.12
C ASP A 180 -0.03 37.20 16.16
N ASP A 181 -0.88 37.79 16.98
CA ASP A 181 -0.47 38.58 18.13
C ASP A 181 0.17 37.66 19.16
N VAL A 182 1.48 37.83 19.32
CA VAL A 182 2.28 37.05 20.27
C VAL A 182 2.78 37.96 21.45
N SER A 183 2.15 39.11 21.58
CA SER A 183 2.56 40.11 22.59
C SER A 183 2.35 39.65 24.04
N ASP A 184 1.50 38.67 24.25
CA ASP A 184 1.21 38.03 25.54
C ASP A 184 2.16 36.88 25.89
N LEU A 185 3.00 36.45 24.96
CA LEU A 185 3.96 35.36 25.18
C LEU A 185 5.23 35.93 25.87
N VAL A 186 5.61 35.30 26.97
CA VAL A 186 6.79 35.61 27.72
C VAL A 186 7.88 34.59 27.43
N PHE A 187 9.05 35.06 27.04
CA PHE A 187 10.24 34.24 26.83
C PHE A 187 11.44 34.80 27.56
N GLY A 188 12.27 33.89 28.09
CA GLY A 188 13.55 34.26 28.69
C GLY A 188 13.41 35.06 29.97
N ASP A 189 12.36 34.84 30.76
CA ASP A 189 12.19 35.49 32.07
C ASP A 189 13.33 35.07 33.01
N THR A 190 14.13 36.05 33.40
CA THR A 190 15.27 35.89 34.34
C THR A 190 14.94 36.27 35.76
N THR A 191 13.71 36.71 36.03
CA THR A 191 13.31 37.15 37.36
C THR A 191 13.01 36.00 38.31
N SER A 192 12.55 34.88 37.76
CA SER A 192 12.27 33.65 38.50
C SER A 192 13.56 32.90 38.87
N THR A 193 13.66 32.43 40.09
CA THR A 193 14.72 31.54 40.58
C THR A 193 14.32 30.05 40.49
N LEU A 194 13.12 29.75 40.04
CA LEU A 194 12.58 28.40 39.95
C LEU A 194 13.44 27.54 39.01
N THR A 195 13.68 26.30 39.38
CA THR A 195 14.41 25.30 38.57
C THR A 195 13.57 24.07 38.33
N ILE A 196 13.94 23.26 37.34
CA ILE A 196 13.28 21.97 37.04
C ILE A 196 13.34 21.02 38.26
N ASN A 197 14.38 21.11 39.08
CA ASN A 197 14.50 20.28 40.28
C ASN A 197 13.44 20.61 41.33
N ASP A 198 13.04 21.88 41.42
CA ASP A 198 12.01 22.33 42.34
C ASP A 198 10.63 21.79 41.94
N MET A 199 10.48 21.45 40.65
CA MET A 199 9.23 20.93 40.07
C MET A 199 9.17 19.39 40.00
N LYS A 200 10.21 18.67 40.39
CA LYS A 200 10.36 17.22 40.21
C LYS A 200 9.18 16.39 40.71
N ASN A 201 8.49 16.85 41.78
CA ASN A 201 7.34 16.17 42.35
C ASN A 201 6.06 17.02 42.29
N ALA A 202 6.07 18.11 41.53
CA ALA A 202 4.90 18.98 41.39
C ALA A 202 3.83 18.30 40.57
N PRO A 203 2.52 18.46 40.87
CA PRO A 203 1.43 18.05 40.05
C PRO A 203 1.52 18.65 38.64
N TYR A 204 0.95 17.96 37.64
CA TYR A 204 0.96 18.41 36.24
C TYR A 204 0.30 19.79 36.05
N ASP A 205 -0.71 20.09 36.84
CA ASP A 205 -1.51 21.32 36.84
C ASP A 205 -0.97 22.40 37.79
N ASP A 206 0.25 22.24 38.34
CA ASP A 206 0.87 23.24 39.20
C ASP A 206 1.18 24.51 38.38
N PRO A 207 0.67 25.70 38.80
CA PRO A 207 0.83 26.93 38.01
C PRO A 207 2.29 27.35 37.85
N ARG A 208 3.21 26.88 38.68
CA ARG A 208 4.64 27.14 38.55
C ARG A 208 5.27 26.52 37.29
N TRP A 209 4.60 25.57 36.61
CA TRP A 209 5.06 25.08 35.32
C TRP A 209 5.11 26.20 34.28
N GLU A 210 4.11 27.10 34.29
CA GLU A 210 4.08 28.26 33.39
C GLU A 210 5.26 29.21 33.69
N GLU A 211 5.54 29.48 34.94
CA GLU A 211 6.71 30.28 35.35
C GLU A 211 8.01 29.67 34.86
N LEU A 212 8.17 28.34 34.95
CA LEU A 212 9.34 27.62 34.47
C LEU A 212 9.46 27.68 32.93
N VAL A 213 8.36 27.52 32.20
CA VAL A 213 8.31 27.60 30.74
C VAL A 213 8.66 29.00 30.26
N ASN A 214 8.21 30.05 30.93
CA ASN A 214 8.53 31.45 30.59
C ASN A 214 10.01 31.78 30.67
N LYS A 215 10.81 30.95 31.35
CA LYS A 215 12.28 31.10 31.40
C LYS A 215 12.98 30.66 30.14
N VAL A 216 12.36 29.82 29.34
CA VAL A 216 12.92 29.29 28.08
C VAL A 216 13.05 30.46 27.11
N THR A 217 14.24 30.66 26.56
CA THR A 217 14.48 31.66 25.53
C THR A 217 13.90 31.19 24.17
N VAL A 218 13.63 32.13 23.29
CA VAL A 218 13.21 31.83 21.94
C VAL A 218 14.22 30.90 21.23
N ALA A 219 15.52 31.12 21.44
CA ALA A 219 16.58 30.30 20.85
C ALA A 219 16.53 28.85 21.36
N GLU A 220 16.37 28.66 22.67
CA GLU A 220 16.25 27.32 23.28
C GLU A 220 14.95 26.62 22.82
N PHE A 221 13.84 27.33 22.71
CA PHE A 221 12.58 26.79 22.21
C PHE A 221 12.69 26.34 20.77
N LEU A 222 13.34 27.14 19.91
CA LEU A 222 13.58 26.78 18.52
C LEU A 222 14.52 25.57 18.40
N ASP A 223 15.57 25.54 19.20
CA ASP A 223 16.52 24.42 19.24
C ASP A 223 15.81 23.13 19.69
N PHE A 224 15.02 23.21 20.76
CA PHE A 224 14.21 22.08 21.23
C PHE A 224 13.21 21.59 20.16
N SER A 225 12.50 22.52 19.52
CA SER A 225 11.49 22.19 18.50
C SER A 225 12.10 21.63 17.23
N ALA A 226 13.28 22.11 16.83
CA ALA A 226 13.93 21.68 15.60
C ALA A 226 14.78 20.39 15.77
N ASN A 227 15.41 20.21 16.93
CA ASN A 227 16.46 19.20 17.13
C ASN A 227 16.06 18.07 18.09
N ALA A 228 15.10 18.29 19.01
CA ALA A 228 14.75 17.30 20.03
C ALA A 228 14.00 16.07 19.51
N PHE A 229 13.46 16.13 18.30
CA PHE A 229 12.69 15.03 17.70
C PHE A 229 13.50 14.13 16.75
N HIS A 230 14.80 14.35 16.61
CA HIS A 230 15.64 13.61 15.66
C HIS A 230 16.68 12.69 16.31
N ASN A 231 16.54 12.39 17.60
CA ASN A 231 17.42 11.44 18.31
C ASN A 231 16.66 10.18 18.76
#